data_30edda295c9eb6fe9943358beb6e1fca
#
_entry.id   30edda295c9eb6fe9943358beb6e1fca
#
_cell.length_a   1.000
_cell.length_b   1.000
_cell.length_c   1.000
_cell.angle_alpha   90.00
_cell.angle_beta   90.00
_cell.angle_gamma   90.00
#
_symmetry.space_group_name_H-M   'P 1'
#
loop_
_entity.id
_entity.type
_entity.pdbx_description
1 polymer ?
#
loop_
_entity_poly.entity_id
_entity_poly.type
_entity_poly.pdbx_seq_one_letter_code
_entity_poly.pdbx_strand_id
1 'polypeptide(L)'
;MDKKIIEKKELPSWDLSDLYKSTECSEINLDLDKLEKMTISFNKKYKGKIYKLNDKKIFNLFKSLEIIEKLSGRLISFAYLNYCEKVNCEEKNKFLSYIQEKLVKFESRMLFLSLEINSLNEKKFKSLISKQSKVFKFKTFLKKMRLFKPYQLSEGLENLLNEYKSSSRSSWVKLFDETISELSISVSNKQYSFEECMNLLQNNNSRIRAMAGTRLSEVLQKKIKLFSRITNTLAKEKLIEDEKRKFDSPAASRHLANNVDPKIIQNLRDTVVASYQNTSHRYYRLKAKILNKKKLKLWDRNAPIRSRKEPKIDWDNAKNIVLEAYYDFDPKISEIGKEFFDNNWIHAKPNPNKASGAFSHPTVTDVHPFILLNYFGTSRDVMTLAHELGHGIHQVLASKQGEILSNTPLTLAETASVFGEMLTFERLLNAEKNITRRKYLLAGKIEDMINTVIRQISFYDFETQ
;
A
#
# COMPACT_ATOMS: atom_id res chain seq x y z
N MET A 1 12.34 13.38 -47.96
CA MET A 1 11.93 12.38 -46.98
C MET A 1 11.86 13.07 -45.62
N ASP A 2 10.68 13.54 -45.27
CA ASP A 2 10.43 14.30 -44.06
C ASP A 2 10.56 13.38 -42.85
N LYS A 3 11.51 13.66 -41.98
CA LYS A 3 11.55 13.12 -40.63
C LYS A 3 10.37 13.72 -39.88
N LYS A 4 9.25 13.02 -39.84
CA LYS A 4 8.22 13.30 -38.83
C LYS A 4 8.90 13.23 -37.46
N ILE A 5 9.09 14.39 -36.86
CA ILE A 5 9.39 14.54 -35.43
C ILE A 5 8.15 13.98 -34.72
N ILE A 6 8.26 12.75 -34.24
CA ILE A 6 7.25 12.19 -33.31
C ILE A 6 7.42 13.01 -32.02
N GLU A 7 6.54 13.99 -31.82
CA GLU A 7 6.40 14.66 -30.53
C GLU A 7 6.22 13.55 -29.46
N LYS A 8 7.20 13.47 -28.58
CA LYS A 8 7.09 12.60 -27.40
C LYS A 8 5.93 13.17 -26.57
N LYS A 9 4.76 12.55 -26.67
CA LYS A 9 3.68 12.84 -25.72
C LYS A 9 4.24 12.79 -24.31
N GLU A 10 4.00 13.85 -23.53
CA GLU A 10 4.39 13.87 -22.14
C GLU A 10 3.61 12.79 -21.37
N LEU A 11 4.30 12.14 -20.41
CA LEU A 11 3.64 11.19 -19.51
C LEU A 11 2.61 11.92 -18.65
N PRO A 12 1.46 11.32 -18.36
CA PRO A 12 0.39 11.98 -17.63
C PRO A 12 0.77 12.29 -16.18
N SER A 13 0.18 13.38 -15.70
CA SER A 13 0.11 13.73 -14.30
C SER A 13 -1.35 13.80 -13.90
N TRP A 14 -1.67 13.42 -12.67
CA TRP A 14 -3.05 13.48 -12.19
C TRP A 14 -3.54 14.91 -11.95
N ASP A 15 -4.85 15.08 -11.95
CA ASP A 15 -5.54 16.30 -11.54
C ASP A 15 -6.32 16.00 -10.24
N LEU A 16 -5.91 16.62 -9.13
CA LEU A 16 -6.53 16.42 -7.82
C LEU A 16 -7.71 17.36 -7.55
N SER A 17 -8.15 18.14 -8.53
CA SER A 17 -9.21 19.16 -8.37
C SER A 17 -10.57 18.57 -7.99
N ASP A 18 -10.82 17.28 -8.27
CA ASP A 18 -12.01 16.55 -7.82
C ASP A 18 -12.04 16.37 -6.28
N LEU A 19 -10.89 16.45 -5.63
CA LEU A 19 -10.78 16.53 -4.16
C LEU A 19 -10.82 18.00 -3.71
N TYR A 20 -9.79 18.76 -4.01
CA TYR A 20 -9.69 20.21 -3.76
C TYR A 20 -8.81 20.86 -4.81
N LYS A 21 -9.12 22.14 -5.15
CA LYS A 21 -8.40 22.87 -6.21
C LYS A 21 -6.96 23.23 -5.84
N SER A 22 -6.71 23.51 -4.58
CA SER A 22 -5.37 23.85 -4.06
C SER A 22 -5.32 23.67 -2.54
N THR A 23 -4.12 23.68 -1.96
CA THR A 23 -3.89 23.64 -0.51
C THR A 23 -4.40 24.90 0.23
N GLU A 24 -4.62 25.99 -0.51
CA GLU A 24 -5.06 27.27 0.03
C GLU A 24 -6.55 27.54 -0.18
N CYS A 25 -7.27 26.60 -0.83
CA CYS A 25 -8.68 26.81 -1.10
C CYS A 25 -9.50 26.87 0.20
N SER A 26 -10.46 27.79 0.25
CA SER A 26 -11.31 28.04 1.43
C SER A 26 -12.16 26.83 1.82
N GLU A 27 -12.47 25.96 0.86
CA GLU A 27 -13.24 24.73 1.07
C GLU A 27 -12.60 23.80 2.10
N ILE A 28 -11.25 23.73 2.16
CA ILE A 28 -10.54 22.91 3.16
C ILE A 28 -10.86 23.35 4.57
N ASN A 29 -10.81 24.67 4.84
CA ASN A 29 -11.12 25.21 6.16
C ASN A 29 -12.60 25.04 6.50
N LEU A 30 -13.50 25.24 5.54
CA LEU A 30 -14.94 25.00 5.72
C LEU A 30 -15.23 23.53 6.05
N ASP A 31 -14.56 22.61 5.37
CA ASP A 31 -14.72 21.17 5.61
C ASP A 31 -14.10 20.74 6.96
N LEU A 32 -12.98 21.32 7.38
CA LEU A 32 -12.42 21.09 8.71
C LEU A 32 -13.38 21.60 9.82
N ASP A 33 -13.93 22.80 9.70
CA ASP A 33 -14.89 23.36 10.64
C ASP A 33 -16.18 22.54 10.69
N LYS A 34 -16.66 22.09 9.53
CA LYS A 34 -17.82 21.20 9.41
C LYS A 34 -17.57 19.88 10.11
N LEU A 35 -16.41 19.27 9.87
CA LEU A 35 -16.01 17.99 10.48
C LEU A 35 -15.89 18.13 12.00
N GLU A 36 -15.32 19.22 12.50
CA GLU A 36 -15.27 19.51 13.93
C GLU A 36 -16.65 19.57 14.55
N LYS A 37 -17.56 20.38 13.97
CA LYS A 37 -18.95 20.50 14.45
C LYS A 37 -19.69 19.16 14.41
N MET A 38 -19.48 18.38 13.32
CA MET A 38 -20.11 17.07 13.16
C MET A 38 -19.61 16.07 14.21
N THR A 39 -18.29 16.00 14.47
CA THR A 39 -17.73 15.08 15.47
C THR A 39 -18.13 15.45 16.90
N ILE A 40 -18.20 16.74 17.24
CA ILE A 40 -18.71 17.22 18.52
C ILE A 40 -20.20 16.84 18.68
N SER A 41 -21.03 17.11 17.66
CA SER A 41 -22.45 16.77 17.68
C SER A 41 -22.68 15.27 17.78
N PHE A 42 -21.92 14.48 17.03
CA PHE A 42 -21.97 13.02 17.05
C PHE A 42 -21.63 12.47 18.44
N ASN A 43 -20.53 12.96 19.04
CA ASN A 43 -20.11 12.56 20.37
C ASN A 43 -21.22 12.91 21.40
N LYS A 44 -21.71 14.16 21.45
CA LYS A 44 -22.77 14.60 22.34
C LYS A 44 -24.08 13.79 22.19
N LYS A 45 -24.40 13.41 20.98
CA LYS A 45 -25.65 12.68 20.66
C LYS A 45 -25.58 11.21 21.03
N TYR A 46 -24.44 10.54 20.87
CA TYR A 46 -24.35 9.09 20.92
C TYR A 46 -23.51 8.52 22.06
N LYS A 47 -22.47 9.23 22.53
CA LYS A 47 -21.59 8.75 23.61
C LYS A 47 -22.37 8.44 24.89
N GLY A 48 -22.12 7.27 25.46
CA GLY A 48 -22.82 6.77 26.68
C GLY A 48 -24.24 6.29 26.44
N LYS A 49 -24.71 6.22 25.17
CA LYS A 49 -26.14 5.99 24.88
C LYS A 49 -26.39 4.85 23.90
N ILE A 50 -25.37 4.27 23.25
CA ILE A 50 -25.54 3.28 22.18
C ILE A 50 -26.33 2.05 22.67
N TYR A 51 -26.14 1.65 23.91
CA TYR A 51 -26.86 0.52 24.50
C TYR A 51 -28.38 0.74 24.60
N LYS A 52 -28.86 2.02 24.63
CA LYS A 52 -30.30 2.36 24.66
C LYS A 52 -30.91 2.55 23.27
N LEU A 53 -30.10 2.64 22.22
CA LEU A 53 -30.60 2.92 20.89
C LEU A 53 -31.31 1.69 20.30
N ASN A 54 -32.38 1.94 19.54
CA ASN A 54 -33.02 0.94 18.69
C ASN A 54 -32.33 0.86 17.31
N ASP A 55 -32.66 -0.12 16.51
CA ASP A 55 -32.08 -0.37 15.20
C ASP A 55 -32.10 0.83 14.27
N LYS A 56 -33.22 1.58 14.21
CA LYS A 56 -33.36 2.78 13.37
C LYS A 56 -32.36 3.87 13.78
N LYS A 57 -32.18 4.08 15.09
CA LYS A 57 -31.24 5.09 15.62
C LYS A 57 -29.79 4.65 15.41
N ILE A 58 -29.47 3.35 15.53
CA ILE A 58 -28.13 2.83 15.23
C ILE A 58 -27.85 2.88 13.72
N PHE A 59 -28.82 2.61 12.87
CA PHE A 59 -28.67 2.80 11.43
C PHE A 59 -28.34 4.27 11.08
N ASN A 60 -29.05 5.22 11.68
CA ASN A 60 -28.78 6.66 11.47
C ASN A 60 -27.42 7.07 12.03
N LEU A 61 -26.95 6.45 13.12
CA LEU A 61 -25.59 6.63 13.64
C LEU A 61 -24.55 6.24 12.58
N PHE A 62 -24.67 5.06 11.95
CA PHE A 62 -23.75 4.63 10.89
C PHE A 62 -23.85 5.50 9.64
N LYS A 63 -25.03 6.01 9.29
CA LYS A 63 -25.16 6.99 8.21
C LYS A 63 -24.44 8.31 8.51
N SER A 64 -24.51 8.77 9.75
CA SER A 64 -23.74 9.95 10.18
C SER A 64 -22.23 9.68 10.19
N LEU A 65 -21.82 8.46 10.56
CA LEU A 65 -20.43 8.04 10.50
C LEU A 65 -19.92 8.00 9.05
N GLU A 66 -20.68 7.43 8.09
CA GLU A 66 -20.30 7.45 6.67
C GLU A 66 -20.00 8.85 6.14
N ILE A 67 -20.74 9.88 6.60
CA ILE A 67 -20.51 11.28 6.20
C ILE A 67 -19.23 11.84 6.83
N ILE A 68 -18.97 11.52 8.11
CA ILE A 68 -17.77 11.94 8.83
C ILE A 68 -16.54 11.29 8.19
N GLU A 69 -16.55 9.99 7.97
CA GLU A 69 -15.45 9.23 7.34
C GLU A 69 -15.15 9.74 5.92
N LYS A 70 -16.21 10.01 5.14
CA LYS A 70 -16.05 10.58 3.81
C LYS A 70 -15.36 11.93 3.83
N LEU A 71 -15.76 12.83 4.71
CA LEU A 71 -15.17 14.17 4.80
C LEU A 71 -13.72 14.11 5.28
N SER A 72 -13.45 13.28 6.29
CA SER A 72 -12.10 13.00 6.78
C SER A 72 -11.22 12.38 5.68
N GLY A 73 -11.74 11.38 4.98
CA GLY A 73 -11.07 10.70 3.88
C GLY A 73 -10.73 11.64 2.73
N ARG A 74 -11.63 12.58 2.37
CA ARG A 74 -11.39 13.59 1.33
C ARG A 74 -10.21 14.50 1.68
N LEU A 75 -10.18 15.01 2.91
CA LEU A 75 -9.11 15.89 3.41
C LEU A 75 -7.75 15.18 3.42
N ILE A 76 -7.68 13.99 4.00
CA ILE A 76 -6.40 13.26 4.09
C ILE A 76 -5.92 12.76 2.74
N SER A 77 -6.82 12.31 1.86
CA SER A 77 -6.46 11.86 0.52
C SER A 77 -5.83 12.98 -0.29
N PHE A 78 -6.42 14.18 -0.29
CA PHE A 78 -5.85 15.33 -0.97
C PHE A 78 -4.46 15.70 -0.42
N ALA A 79 -4.35 15.80 0.92
CA ALA A 79 -3.09 16.16 1.56
C ALA A 79 -1.97 15.13 1.25
N TYR A 80 -2.30 13.83 1.30
CA TYR A 80 -1.37 12.75 1.03
C TYR A 80 -0.96 12.68 -0.45
N LEU A 81 -1.91 12.73 -1.38
CA LEU A 81 -1.62 12.69 -2.82
C LEU A 81 -0.79 13.90 -3.27
N ASN A 82 -1.13 15.09 -2.76
CA ASN A 82 -0.35 16.29 -3.01
C ASN A 82 1.09 16.20 -2.47
N TYR A 83 1.27 15.62 -1.27
CA TYR A 83 2.60 15.33 -0.73
C TYR A 83 3.38 14.36 -1.61
N CYS A 84 2.75 13.28 -2.12
CA CYS A 84 3.40 12.26 -2.95
C CYS A 84 3.97 12.79 -4.26
N GLU A 85 3.47 13.91 -4.79
CA GLU A 85 4.04 14.55 -5.98
C GLU A 85 5.43 15.12 -5.75
N LYS A 86 5.72 15.59 -4.53
CA LYS A 86 6.99 16.27 -4.18
C LYS A 86 7.27 16.14 -2.69
N VAL A 87 7.78 14.96 -2.29
CA VAL A 87 7.95 14.58 -0.87
C VAL A 87 8.93 15.46 -0.08
N ASN A 88 9.87 16.15 -0.74
CA ASN A 88 10.80 17.07 -0.10
C ASN A 88 10.33 18.52 -0.11
N CYS A 89 9.07 18.81 -0.47
CA CYS A 89 8.50 20.15 -0.42
C CYS A 89 8.01 20.45 1.02
N GLU A 90 8.61 21.43 1.65
CA GLU A 90 8.31 21.79 3.04
C GLU A 90 6.84 22.21 3.23
N GLU A 91 6.28 22.96 2.28
CA GLU A 91 4.87 23.40 2.32
C GLU A 91 3.89 22.22 2.28
N LYS A 92 4.13 21.26 1.37
CA LYS A 92 3.31 20.06 1.24
C LYS A 92 3.42 19.18 2.48
N ASN A 93 4.60 19.07 3.07
CA ASN A 93 4.84 18.36 4.34
C ASN A 93 4.09 19.03 5.51
N LYS A 94 4.18 20.35 5.63
CA LYS A 94 3.47 21.12 6.66
C LYS A 94 1.95 20.95 6.51
N PHE A 95 1.45 21.02 5.28
CA PHE A 95 0.02 20.84 5.02
C PHE A 95 -0.47 19.44 5.39
N LEU A 96 0.25 18.37 4.99
CA LEU A 96 -0.09 17.00 5.36
C LEU A 96 -0.09 16.84 6.89
N SER A 97 0.95 17.33 7.58
CA SER A 97 1.06 17.25 9.03
C SER A 97 -0.07 18.01 9.73
N TYR A 98 -0.45 19.18 9.22
CA TYR A 98 -1.58 19.96 9.74
C TYR A 98 -2.92 19.19 9.64
N ILE A 99 -3.20 18.62 8.47
CA ILE A 99 -4.43 17.83 8.28
C ILE A 99 -4.42 16.60 9.19
N GLN A 100 -3.31 15.87 9.26
CA GLN A 100 -3.18 14.71 10.15
C GLN A 100 -3.43 15.07 11.62
N GLU A 101 -2.87 16.17 12.11
CA GLU A 101 -3.08 16.62 13.50
C GLU A 101 -4.56 16.92 13.77
N LYS A 102 -5.26 17.59 12.85
CA LYS A 102 -6.69 17.85 12.98
C LYS A 102 -7.50 16.56 13.02
N LEU A 103 -7.20 15.61 12.10
CA LEU A 103 -7.92 14.33 12.02
C LEU A 103 -7.73 13.47 13.27
N VAL A 104 -6.54 13.41 13.86
CA VAL A 104 -6.30 12.70 15.13
C VAL A 104 -7.23 13.21 16.24
N LYS A 105 -7.46 14.52 16.34
CA LYS A 105 -8.40 15.11 17.33
C LYS A 105 -9.85 14.66 17.07
N PHE A 106 -10.23 14.52 15.81
CA PHE A 106 -11.57 14.06 15.43
C PHE A 106 -11.75 12.57 15.71
N GLU A 107 -10.76 11.75 15.37
CA GLU A 107 -10.73 10.32 15.66
C GLU A 107 -10.84 10.04 17.16
N SER A 108 -10.11 10.76 18.00
CA SER A 108 -10.18 10.63 19.45
C SER A 108 -11.59 10.87 19.99
N ARG A 109 -12.34 11.81 19.38
CA ARG A 109 -13.75 12.05 19.75
C ARG A 109 -14.69 10.91 19.35
N MET A 110 -14.32 10.11 18.35
CA MET A 110 -15.11 9.01 17.79
C MET A 110 -14.80 7.65 18.43
N LEU A 111 -13.72 7.55 19.20
CA LEU A 111 -13.20 6.29 19.75
C LEU A 111 -14.23 5.53 20.60
N PHE A 112 -15.11 6.25 21.33
CA PHE A 112 -16.18 5.65 22.13
C PHE A 112 -17.07 4.70 21.34
N LEU A 113 -17.19 4.90 20.01
CA LEU A 113 -18.08 4.10 19.16
C LEU A 113 -17.71 2.61 19.18
N SER A 114 -16.45 2.30 18.94
CA SER A 114 -15.95 0.91 18.96
C SER A 114 -16.09 0.32 20.36
N LEU A 115 -15.78 1.09 21.39
CA LEU A 115 -15.86 0.68 22.79
C LEU A 115 -17.28 0.32 23.18
N GLU A 116 -18.26 1.20 22.89
CA GLU A 116 -19.65 0.97 23.24
C GLU A 116 -20.33 -0.12 22.39
N ILE A 117 -20.03 -0.21 21.09
CA ILE A 117 -20.53 -1.33 20.26
C ILE A 117 -20.01 -2.66 20.80
N ASN A 118 -18.74 -2.72 21.22
CA ASN A 118 -18.16 -3.93 21.80
C ASN A 118 -18.70 -4.24 23.20
N SER A 119 -19.17 -3.25 23.95
CA SER A 119 -19.81 -3.46 25.26
C SER A 119 -21.23 -4.03 25.17
N LEU A 120 -21.87 -3.96 24.00
CA LEU A 120 -23.23 -4.52 23.83
C LEU A 120 -23.25 -6.02 24.18
N ASN A 121 -24.33 -6.43 24.88
CA ASN A 121 -24.54 -7.85 25.15
C ASN A 121 -24.82 -8.67 23.86
N GLU A 122 -24.59 -9.98 23.93
CA GLU A 122 -24.70 -10.85 22.76
C GLU A 122 -26.10 -10.86 22.11
N LYS A 123 -27.15 -10.78 22.91
CA LYS A 123 -28.55 -10.75 22.42
C LYS A 123 -28.79 -9.52 21.55
N LYS A 124 -28.39 -8.34 22.03
CA LYS A 124 -28.53 -7.09 21.29
C LYS A 124 -27.61 -7.05 20.05
N PHE A 125 -26.37 -7.48 20.19
CA PHE A 125 -25.44 -7.53 19.06
C PHE A 125 -25.96 -8.46 17.95
N LYS A 126 -26.42 -9.67 18.28
CA LYS A 126 -27.00 -10.61 17.33
C LYS A 126 -28.25 -10.04 16.64
N SER A 127 -29.10 -9.32 17.37
CA SER A 127 -30.26 -8.62 16.80
C SER A 127 -29.84 -7.59 15.75
N LEU A 128 -28.81 -6.77 16.01
CA LEU A 128 -28.32 -5.76 15.07
C LEU A 128 -27.80 -6.35 13.75
N ILE A 129 -27.16 -7.50 13.79
CA ILE A 129 -26.62 -8.18 12.62
C ILE A 129 -27.57 -9.22 12.00
N SER A 130 -28.83 -9.30 12.47
CA SER A 130 -29.86 -10.17 11.89
C SER A 130 -30.37 -9.60 10.57
N LYS A 131 -30.88 -10.47 9.67
CA LYS A 131 -31.40 -10.06 8.35
C LYS A 131 -32.57 -9.09 8.44
N GLN A 132 -33.32 -9.07 9.55
CA GLN A 132 -34.47 -8.20 9.81
C GLN A 132 -34.06 -6.79 10.23
N SER A 133 -32.80 -6.60 10.69
CA SER A 133 -32.32 -5.29 11.12
C SER A 133 -31.91 -4.41 9.93
N LYS A 134 -32.24 -3.12 9.99
CA LYS A 134 -31.73 -2.12 9.04
C LYS A 134 -30.20 -2.00 9.10
N VAL A 135 -29.60 -2.36 10.23
CA VAL A 135 -28.15 -2.34 10.48
C VAL A 135 -27.44 -3.53 9.79
N PHE A 136 -28.19 -4.51 9.30
CA PHE A 136 -27.62 -5.69 8.62
C PHE A 136 -26.62 -5.35 7.50
N LYS A 137 -26.84 -4.24 6.79
CA LYS A 137 -25.90 -3.73 5.78
C LYS A 137 -24.47 -3.64 6.35
N PHE A 138 -24.29 -3.24 7.61
CA PHE A 138 -23.00 -3.08 8.28
C PHE A 138 -22.52 -4.33 9.04
N LYS A 139 -23.14 -5.49 8.80
CA LYS A 139 -22.83 -6.76 9.51
C LYS A 139 -21.34 -7.10 9.50
N THR A 140 -20.69 -6.98 8.33
CA THR A 140 -19.27 -7.33 8.18
C THR A 140 -18.38 -6.39 8.98
N PHE A 141 -18.63 -5.08 8.93
CA PHE A 141 -17.94 -4.08 9.72
C PHE A 141 -18.12 -4.31 11.23
N LEU A 142 -19.35 -4.54 11.67
CA LEU A 142 -19.67 -4.83 13.07
C LEU A 142 -19.00 -6.12 13.59
N LYS A 143 -19.00 -7.17 12.78
CA LYS A 143 -18.29 -8.41 13.12
C LYS A 143 -16.79 -8.19 13.25
N LYS A 144 -16.18 -7.46 12.29
CA LYS A 144 -14.75 -7.11 12.35
C LYS A 144 -14.43 -6.30 13.61
N MET A 145 -15.23 -5.30 13.93
CA MET A 145 -15.08 -4.51 15.17
C MET A 145 -15.17 -5.41 16.42
N ARG A 146 -16.12 -6.37 16.45
CA ARG A 146 -16.34 -7.28 17.57
C ARG A 146 -15.16 -8.23 17.81
N LEU A 147 -14.37 -8.57 16.77
CA LEU A 147 -13.17 -9.41 16.93
C LEU A 147 -12.14 -8.75 17.86
N PHE A 148 -12.09 -7.42 17.91
CA PHE A 148 -11.15 -6.68 18.76
C PHE A 148 -11.61 -6.55 20.22
N LYS A 149 -12.86 -6.94 20.55
CA LYS A 149 -13.41 -6.83 21.90
C LYS A 149 -12.52 -7.41 23.01
N PRO A 150 -11.91 -8.61 22.87
CA PRO A 150 -11.06 -9.18 23.90
C PRO A 150 -9.76 -8.41 24.15
N TYR A 151 -9.33 -7.62 23.17
CA TYR A 151 -8.06 -6.90 23.14
C TYR A 151 -8.19 -5.38 23.35
N GLN A 152 -9.41 -4.96 23.66
CA GLN A 152 -9.79 -3.56 23.87
C GLN A 152 -9.34 -3.09 25.25
N LEU A 153 -8.72 -1.91 25.30
CA LEU A 153 -8.33 -1.25 26.54
C LEU A 153 -9.44 -0.31 27.03
N SER A 154 -9.23 0.32 28.19
CA SER A 154 -10.10 1.38 28.65
C SER A 154 -10.03 2.61 27.74
N GLU A 155 -11.10 3.42 27.71
CA GLU A 155 -11.16 4.61 26.87
C GLU A 155 -9.97 5.57 27.11
N GLY A 156 -9.56 5.76 28.35
CA GLY A 156 -8.42 6.61 28.70
C GLY A 156 -7.11 6.09 28.12
N LEU A 157 -6.86 4.76 28.17
CA LEU A 157 -5.66 4.16 27.60
C LEU A 157 -5.67 4.18 26.07
N GLU A 158 -6.82 3.91 25.44
CA GLU A 158 -6.94 3.99 23.96
C GLU A 158 -6.69 5.42 23.46
N ASN A 159 -7.24 6.43 24.14
CA ASN A 159 -6.97 7.83 23.80
C ASN A 159 -5.49 8.18 23.98
N LEU A 160 -4.89 7.80 25.11
CA LEU A 160 -3.47 8.02 25.37
C LEU A 160 -2.59 7.40 24.28
N LEU A 161 -2.84 6.14 23.92
CA LEU A 161 -2.09 5.46 22.86
C LEU A 161 -2.29 6.14 21.50
N ASN A 162 -3.49 6.63 21.20
CA ASN A 162 -3.75 7.36 19.96
C ASN A 162 -2.99 8.69 19.88
N GLU A 163 -2.94 9.45 20.96
CA GLU A 163 -2.19 10.70 21.05
C GLU A 163 -0.67 10.46 20.96
N TYR A 164 -0.15 9.41 21.60
CA TYR A 164 1.27 9.06 21.59
C TYR A 164 1.79 8.60 20.22
N LYS A 165 0.95 8.14 19.32
CA LYS A 165 1.37 7.62 17.99
C LYS A 165 2.26 8.59 17.22
N SER A 166 1.99 9.88 17.30
CA SER A 166 2.73 10.92 16.59
C SER A 166 4.17 11.09 17.09
N SER A 167 4.39 10.97 18.41
CA SER A 167 5.69 11.12 19.07
C SER A 167 6.42 9.80 19.34
N SER A 168 5.76 8.66 19.18
CA SER A 168 6.31 7.31 19.32
C SER A 168 6.66 6.71 17.97
N ARG A 169 5.91 5.72 17.53
CA ARG A 169 6.13 4.97 16.29
C ARG A 169 6.37 5.86 15.06
N SER A 170 5.53 6.86 14.85
CA SER A 170 5.63 7.72 13.66
C SER A 170 6.94 8.50 13.61
N SER A 171 7.44 8.97 14.76
CA SER A 171 8.72 9.68 14.84
C SER A 171 9.92 8.77 14.55
N TRP A 172 9.90 7.50 15.03
CA TRP A 172 10.95 6.54 14.73
C TRP A 172 10.98 6.11 13.27
N VAL A 173 9.80 5.95 12.66
CA VAL A 173 9.68 5.67 11.20
C VAL A 173 10.21 6.86 10.41
N LYS A 174 9.82 8.08 10.77
CA LYS A 174 10.32 9.30 10.11
C LYS A 174 11.84 9.43 10.20
N LEU A 175 12.42 9.19 11.39
CA LEU A 175 13.87 9.19 11.58
C LEU A 175 14.58 8.15 10.70
N PHE A 176 13.96 6.96 10.51
CA PHE A 176 14.49 5.95 9.59
C PHE A 176 14.48 6.45 8.16
N ASP A 177 13.36 6.98 7.70
CA ASP A 177 13.17 7.47 6.32
C ASP A 177 14.13 8.64 6.01
N GLU A 178 14.24 9.61 6.92
CA GLU A 178 15.18 10.71 6.82
C GLU A 178 16.64 10.21 6.75
N THR A 179 17.01 9.28 7.63
CA THR A 179 18.37 8.69 7.65
C THR A 179 18.70 7.97 6.35
N ILE A 180 17.76 7.19 5.80
CA ILE A 180 17.96 6.48 4.52
C ILE A 180 18.07 7.48 3.36
N SER A 181 17.24 8.53 3.35
CA SER A 181 17.24 9.54 2.28
C SER A 181 18.52 10.36 2.21
N GLU A 182 19.19 10.55 3.36
CA GLU A 182 20.47 11.27 3.47
C GLU A 182 21.69 10.43 3.11
N LEU A 183 21.53 9.10 2.90
CA LEU A 183 22.67 8.24 2.59
C LEU A 183 23.27 8.60 1.23
N SER A 184 24.58 8.83 1.22
CA SER A 184 25.38 9.01 0.01
C SER A 184 26.39 7.86 -0.11
N ILE A 185 26.30 7.11 -1.20
CA ILE A 185 27.09 5.90 -1.47
C ILE A 185 28.05 6.16 -2.63
N SER A 186 29.36 6.11 -2.36
CA SER A 186 30.37 6.30 -3.40
C SER A 186 30.66 5.00 -4.14
N VAL A 187 30.35 4.95 -5.44
CA VAL A 187 30.65 3.80 -6.32
C VAL A 187 31.39 4.34 -7.55
N SER A 188 32.61 3.84 -7.82
CA SER A 188 33.44 4.25 -8.97
C SER A 188 33.59 5.78 -9.10
N ASN A 189 33.89 6.46 -7.98
CA ASN A 189 34.09 7.93 -7.88
C ASN A 189 32.84 8.78 -8.19
N LYS A 190 31.65 8.16 -8.18
CA LYS A 190 30.37 8.87 -8.26
C LYS A 190 29.57 8.64 -7.00
N GLN A 191 28.85 9.66 -6.57
CA GLN A 191 27.93 9.59 -5.44
C GLN A 191 26.55 9.16 -5.93
N TYR A 192 25.92 8.28 -5.16
CA TYR A 192 24.59 7.72 -5.44
C TYR A 192 23.75 7.81 -4.19
N SER A 193 22.49 8.11 -4.32
CA SER A 193 21.49 7.92 -3.27
C SER A 193 21.32 6.43 -2.95
N PHE A 194 20.60 6.11 -1.88
CA PHE A 194 20.28 4.73 -1.52
C PHE A 194 19.56 4.01 -2.68
N GLU A 195 18.52 4.61 -3.25
CA GLU A 195 17.73 4.03 -4.35
C GLU A 195 18.56 3.84 -5.62
N GLU A 196 19.36 4.84 -6.01
CA GLU A 196 20.24 4.72 -7.16
C GLU A 196 21.27 3.60 -6.96
N CYS A 197 21.83 3.45 -5.75
CA CYS A 197 22.75 2.37 -5.43
C CYS A 197 22.06 0.99 -5.48
N MET A 198 20.82 0.89 -4.99
CA MET A 198 19.99 -0.32 -5.11
C MET A 198 19.74 -0.68 -6.58
N ASN A 199 19.52 0.30 -7.46
CA ASN A 199 19.39 0.09 -8.90
C ASN A 199 20.68 -0.44 -9.54
N LEU A 200 21.87 -0.05 -9.03
CA LEU A 200 23.14 -0.61 -9.50
C LEU A 200 23.26 -2.14 -9.23
N LEU A 201 22.54 -2.69 -8.24
CA LEU A 201 22.47 -4.14 -8.03
C LEU A 201 21.76 -4.90 -9.14
N GLN A 202 21.04 -4.19 -10.02
CA GLN A 202 20.43 -4.73 -11.23
C GLN A 202 21.26 -4.49 -12.49
N ASN A 203 22.50 -3.99 -12.37
CA ASN A 203 23.37 -3.74 -13.50
C ASN A 203 23.83 -5.06 -14.15
N ASN A 204 23.94 -5.10 -15.49
CA ASN A 204 24.44 -6.26 -16.21
C ASN A 204 25.90 -6.61 -15.83
N ASN A 205 26.71 -5.59 -15.50
CA ASN A 205 28.11 -5.79 -15.13
C ASN A 205 28.22 -6.27 -13.68
N SER A 206 28.71 -7.49 -13.50
CA SER A 206 28.92 -8.13 -12.19
C SER A 206 29.88 -7.34 -11.26
N ARG A 207 30.88 -6.64 -11.83
CA ARG A 207 31.82 -5.81 -11.02
C ARG A 207 31.10 -4.61 -10.43
N ILE A 208 30.22 -3.95 -11.20
CA ILE A 208 29.43 -2.82 -10.73
C ILE A 208 28.49 -3.28 -9.61
N ARG A 209 27.81 -4.41 -9.78
CA ARG A 209 26.94 -4.97 -8.73
C ARG A 209 27.72 -5.28 -7.45
N ALA A 210 28.91 -5.88 -7.58
CA ALA A 210 29.76 -6.19 -6.42
C ALA A 210 30.22 -4.92 -5.68
N MET A 211 30.68 -3.90 -6.42
CA MET A 211 31.08 -2.62 -5.83
C MET A 211 29.89 -1.94 -5.12
N ALA A 212 28.74 -1.86 -5.80
CA ALA A 212 27.54 -1.28 -5.22
C ALA A 212 27.12 -2.00 -3.93
N GLY A 213 27.04 -3.34 -3.95
CA GLY A 213 26.69 -4.14 -2.78
C GLY A 213 27.68 -3.99 -1.61
N THR A 214 28.98 -3.96 -1.88
CA THR A 214 30.01 -3.75 -0.85
C THR A 214 29.91 -2.35 -0.25
N ARG A 215 29.86 -1.31 -1.09
CA ARG A 215 29.80 0.09 -0.61
C ARG A 215 28.51 0.39 0.15
N LEU A 216 27.38 -0.13 -0.34
CA LEU A 216 26.10 -0.04 0.39
C LEU A 216 26.21 -0.68 1.78
N SER A 217 26.77 -1.88 1.86
CA SER A 217 26.96 -2.59 3.14
C SER A 217 27.86 -1.79 4.10
N GLU A 218 28.94 -1.20 3.61
CA GLU A 218 29.85 -0.36 4.43
C GLU A 218 29.14 0.88 4.99
N VAL A 219 28.30 1.56 4.18
CA VAL A 219 27.55 2.74 4.61
C VAL A 219 26.49 2.36 5.64
N LEU A 220 25.73 1.30 5.39
CA LEU A 220 24.73 0.81 6.35
C LEU A 220 25.39 0.36 7.67
N GLN A 221 26.55 -0.31 7.63
CA GLN A 221 27.27 -0.74 8.80
C GLN A 221 27.70 0.46 9.69
N LYS A 222 28.05 1.59 9.11
CA LYS A 222 28.34 2.82 9.88
C LYS A 222 27.14 3.35 10.67
N LYS A 223 25.93 3.07 10.21
CA LYS A 223 24.67 3.49 10.83
C LYS A 223 24.00 2.37 11.64
N ILE A 224 24.63 1.19 11.77
CA ILE A 224 24.02 0.01 12.38
C ILE A 224 23.48 0.26 13.80
N LYS A 225 24.20 1.04 14.61
CA LYS A 225 23.76 1.39 15.96
C LYS A 225 22.43 2.16 15.96
N LEU A 226 22.26 3.09 15.02
CA LEU A 226 21.03 3.86 14.87
C LEU A 226 19.88 2.96 14.40
N PHE A 227 20.08 2.18 13.34
CA PHE A 227 19.06 1.27 12.83
C PHE A 227 18.65 0.21 13.85
N SER A 228 19.61 -0.36 14.59
CA SER A 228 19.32 -1.28 15.70
C SER A 228 18.52 -0.59 16.81
N ARG A 229 18.83 0.67 17.13
CA ARG A 229 18.07 1.44 18.12
C ARG A 229 16.63 1.63 17.67
N ILE A 230 16.40 2.07 16.43
CA ILE A 230 15.08 2.26 15.86
C ILE A 230 14.29 0.95 15.92
N THR A 231 14.85 -0.15 15.39
CA THR A 231 14.19 -1.45 15.35
C THR A 231 13.84 -1.96 16.74
N ASN A 232 14.78 -1.91 17.68
CA ASN A 232 14.57 -2.38 19.05
C ASN A 232 13.53 -1.52 19.81
N THR A 233 13.50 -0.21 19.55
CA THR A 233 12.50 0.67 20.17
C THR A 233 11.10 0.37 19.65
N LEU A 234 10.94 0.21 18.33
CA LEU A 234 9.67 -0.17 17.73
C LEU A 234 9.18 -1.55 18.17
N ALA A 235 10.09 -2.53 18.26
CA ALA A 235 9.77 -3.86 18.77
C ALA A 235 9.34 -3.81 20.23
N LYS A 236 10.02 -3.01 21.07
CA LYS A 236 9.66 -2.85 22.50
C LYS A 236 8.34 -2.14 22.68
N GLU A 237 8.05 -1.10 21.90
CA GLU A 237 6.76 -0.39 21.91
C GLU A 237 5.64 -1.37 21.57
N LYS A 238 5.82 -2.15 20.50
CA LYS A 238 4.83 -3.16 20.09
C LYS A 238 4.64 -4.22 21.18
N LEU A 239 5.69 -4.72 21.78
CA LEU A 239 5.62 -5.71 22.87
C LEU A 239 4.80 -5.18 24.05
N ILE A 240 5.04 -3.93 24.48
CA ILE A 240 4.29 -3.31 25.57
C ILE A 240 2.81 -3.21 25.22
N GLU A 241 2.47 -2.77 24.01
CA GLU A 241 1.08 -2.68 23.58
C GLU A 241 0.42 -4.07 23.50
N ASP A 242 1.09 -5.08 22.93
CA ASP A 242 0.60 -6.45 22.83
C ASP A 242 0.35 -7.07 24.21
N GLU A 243 1.26 -6.89 25.18
CA GLU A 243 1.09 -7.34 26.57
C GLU A 243 -0.14 -6.70 27.22
N LYS A 244 -0.32 -5.38 27.06
CA LYS A 244 -1.47 -4.66 27.62
C LYS A 244 -2.77 -5.10 26.99
N ARG A 245 -2.78 -5.39 25.69
CA ARG A 245 -3.94 -5.88 24.95
C ARG A 245 -4.14 -7.39 25.12
N LYS A 246 -3.17 -8.12 25.69
CA LYS A 246 -3.19 -9.57 25.89
C LYS A 246 -3.20 -10.36 24.56
N PHE A 247 -2.40 -9.91 23.59
CA PHE A 247 -2.15 -10.70 22.40
C PHE A 247 -1.17 -11.83 22.66
N ASP A 248 -1.46 -13.02 22.11
CA ASP A 248 -0.69 -14.26 22.37
C ASP A 248 0.64 -14.32 21.57
N SER A 249 0.77 -13.51 20.52
CA SER A 249 1.96 -13.48 19.66
C SER A 249 2.16 -12.12 18.98
N PRO A 250 3.39 -11.80 18.54
CA PRO A 250 3.66 -10.55 17.83
C PRO A 250 2.81 -10.34 16.57
N ALA A 251 2.42 -11.42 15.89
CA ALA A 251 1.61 -11.37 14.67
C ALA A 251 0.09 -11.34 14.93
N ALA A 252 -0.37 -11.64 16.15
CA ALA A 252 -1.79 -11.84 16.47
C ALA A 252 -2.65 -10.61 16.10
N SER A 253 -2.20 -9.42 16.46
CA SER A 253 -2.91 -8.16 16.13
C SER A 253 -3.07 -7.97 14.61
N ARG A 254 -2.05 -8.37 13.82
CA ARG A 254 -2.07 -8.28 12.35
C ARG A 254 -3.01 -9.33 11.75
N HIS A 255 -2.98 -10.57 12.25
CA HIS A 255 -3.92 -11.62 11.81
C HIS A 255 -5.37 -11.19 12.06
N LEU A 256 -5.63 -10.62 13.22
CA LEU A 256 -6.95 -10.08 13.56
C LEU A 256 -7.38 -8.93 12.61
N ALA A 257 -6.50 -7.96 12.38
CA ALA A 257 -6.77 -6.84 11.48
C ALA A 257 -7.02 -7.29 10.04
N ASN A 258 -6.31 -8.33 9.59
CA ASN A 258 -6.47 -8.94 8.26
C ASN A 258 -7.66 -9.93 8.20
N ASN A 259 -8.33 -10.18 9.32
CA ASN A 259 -9.44 -11.12 9.44
C ASN A 259 -9.06 -12.52 8.90
N VAL A 260 -7.89 -13.02 9.30
CA VAL A 260 -7.37 -14.33 8.90
C VAL A 260 -7.11 -15.21 10.12
N ASP A 261 -7.43 -16.50 10.00
CA ASP A 261 -7.13 -17.48 11.05
C ASP A 261 -5.60 -17.70 11.11
N PRO A 262 -4.97 -17.57 12.31
CA PRO A 262 -3.53 -17.83 12.49
C PRO A 262 -3.09 -19.22 12.00
N LYS A 263 -3.95 -20.23 12.07
CA LYS A 263 -3.66 -21.58 11.55
C LYS A 263 -3.46 -21.61 10.03
N ILE A 264 -4.21 -20.77 9.29
CA ILE A 264 -4.04 -20.64 7.83
C ILE A 264 -2.67 -20.06 7.53
N ILE A 265 -2.24 -19.05 8.28
CA ILE A 265 -0.92 -18.43 8.11
C ILE A 265 0.19 -19.41 8.46
N GLN A 266 0.05 -20.15 9.55
CA GLN A 266 1.03 -21.18 9.93
C GLN A 266 1.15 -22.26 8.86
N ASN A 267 0.03 -22.79 8.35
CA ASN A 267 0.03 -23.78 7.28
C ASN A 267 0.67 -23.23 5.99
N LEU A 268 0.36 -21.98 5.62
CA LEU A 268 0.98 -21.31 4.49
C LEU A 268 2.51 -21.21 4.67
N ARG A 269 2.94 -20.73 5.81
CA ARG A 269 4.37 -20.62 6.18
C ARG A 269 5.07 -21.98 6.07
N ASP A 270 4.54 -23.02 6.68
CA ASP A 270 5.13 -24.34 6.71
C ASP A 270 5.21 -24.97 5.31
N THR A 271 4.16 -24.81 4.51
CA THR A 271 4.12 -25.25 3.11
C THR A 271 5.17 -24.54 2.27
N VAL A 272 5.30 -23.23 2.41
CA VAL A 272 6.30 -22.43 1.67
C VAL A 272 7.71 -22.82 2.09
N VAL A 273 7.99 -22.96 3.38
CA VAL A 273 9.31 -23.40 3.89
C VAL A 273 9.67 -24.78 3.37
N ALA A 274 8.73 -25.73 3.41
CA ALA A 274 8.93 -27.09 2.86
C ALA A 274 9.25 -27.07 1.35
N SER A 275 8.75 -26.05 0.62
CA SER A 275 8.97 -25.92 -0.82
C SER A 275 10.32 -25.32 -1.24
N TYR A 276 11.12 -24.75 -0.33
CA TYR A 276 12.34 -23.98 -0.66
C TYR A 276 13.31 -24.73 -1.59
N GLN A 277 13.53 -26.02 -1.36
CA GLN A 277 14.46 -26.81 -2.17
C GLN A 277 14.02 -26.92 -3.64
N ASN A 278 12.73 -27.09 -3.87
CA ASN A 278 12.13 -27.31 -5.18
C ASN A 278 11.76 -26.00 -5.90
N THR A 279 11.71 -24.88 -5.19
CA THR A 279 11.35 -23.54 -5.71
C THR A 279 12.57 -22.63 -5.75
N SER A 280 12.80 -21.83 -4.72
CA SER A 280 13.83 -20.78 -4.68
C SER A 280 15.25 -21.35 -4.82
N HIS A 281 15.61 -22.44 -4.14
CA HIS A 281 16.94 -23.01 -4.24
C HIS A 281 17.20 -23.58 -5.63
N ARG A 282 16.20 -24.24 -6.22
CA ARG A 282 16.28 -24.72 -7.62
C ARG A 282 16.47 -23.57 -8.59
N TYR A 283 15.68 -22.49 -8.43
CA TYR A 283 15.77 -21.32 -9.28
C TYR A 283 17.13 -20.62 -9.16
N TYR A 284 17.65 -20.39 -7.95
CA TYR A 284 18.94 -19.75 -7.77
C TYR A 284 20.11 -20.59 -8.29
N ARG A 285 20.03 -21.93 -8.21
CA ARG A 285 21.01 -22.82 -8.89
C ARG A 285 20.96 -22.66 -10.41
N LEU A 286 19.77 -22.59 -11.00
CA LEU A 286 19.58 -22.34 -12.43
C LEU A 286 20.12 -20.94 -12.82
N LYS A 287 19.78 -19.91 -12.07
CA LYS A 287 20.27 -18.54 -12.29
C LYS A 287 21.80 -18.46 -12.22
N ALA A 288 22.43 -19.15 -11.28
CA ALA A 288 23.88 -19.22 -11.18
C ALA A 288 24.50 -19.80 -12.46
N LYS A 289 23.93 -20.90 -12.99
CA LYS A 289 24.37 -21.51 -14.26
C LYS A 289 24.21 -20.53 -15.45
N ILE A 290 23.07 -19.84 -15.56
CA ILE A 290 22.81 -18.86 -16.64
C ILE A 290 23.82 -17.70 -16.58
N LEU A 291 24.20 -17.27 -15.37
CA LEU A 291 25.19 -16.20 -15.17
C LEU A 291 26.66 -16.70 -15.20
N ASN A 292 26.88 -17.96 -15.55
CA ASN A 292 28.21 -18.59 -15.55
C ASN A 292 28.95 -18.49 -14.21
N LYS A 293 28.21 -18.71 -13.09
CA LYS A 293 28.74 -18.65 -11.73
C LYS A 293 28.58 -20.00 -11.03
N LYS A 294 29.59 -20.40 -10.24
CA LYS A 294 29.47 -21.57 -9.37
C LYS A 294 28.43 -21.38 -8.27
N LYS A 295 28.37 -20.16 -7.70
CA LYS A 295 27.42 -19.76 -6.65
C LYS A 295 27.12 -18.26 -6.79
N LEU A 296 25.86 -17.87 -6.61
CA LEU A 296 25.46 -16.46 -6.55
C LEU A 296 25.98 -15.81 -5.26
N LYS A 297 26.44 -14.59 -5.37
CA LYS A 297 26.68 -13.70 -4.23
C LYS A 297 25.42 -12.91 -3.94
N LEU A 298 25.34 -12.27 -2.76
CA LEU A 298 24.18 -11.49 -2.36
C LEU A 298 23.78 -10.44 -3.42
N TRP A 299 24.75 -9.73 -3.98
CA TRP A 299 24.55 -8.74 -5.03
C TRP A 299 24.17 -9.31 -6.40
N ASP A 300 24.21 -10.63 -6.59
CA ASP A 300 23.76 -11.29 -7.82
C ASP A 300 22.29 -11.71 -7.76
N ARG A 301 21.64 -11.63 -6.61
CA ARG A 301 20.25 -12.06 -6.44
C ARG A 301 19.32 -11.39 -7.45
N ASN A 302 19.44 -10.06 -7.61
CA ASN A 302 18.64 -9.28 -8.55
C ASN A 302 19.37 -9.01 -9.88
N ALA A 303 20.45 -9.75 -10.16
CA ALA A 303 21.17 -9.62 -11.43
C ALA A 303 20.24 -9.97 -12.60
N PRO A 304 20.16 -9.12 -13.64
CA PRO A 304 19.33 -9.42 -14.79
C PRO A 304 19.87 -10.63 -15.54
N ILE A 305 18.98 -11.50 -15.98
CA ILE A 305 19.33 -12.66 -16.84
C ILE A 305 19.53 -12.22 -18.30
N ARG A 306 19.41 -10.93 -18.59
CA ARG A 306 19.38 -10.34 -19.93
C ARG A 306 20.76 -10.05 -20.49
N SER A 307 20.93 -10.30 -21.81
CA SER A 307 22.13 -9.91 -22.54
C SER A 307 22.01 -8.60 -23.35
N ARG A 308 20.80 -8.06 -23.55
CA ARG A 308 20.54 -6.86 -24.36
C ARG A 308 19.51 -5.95 -23.69
N LYS A 309 19.57 -4.63 -24.03
CA LYS A 309 18.55 -3.66 -23.65
C LYS A 309 17.20 -4.05 -24.25
N GLU A 310 16.16 -4.11 -23.44
CA GLU A 310 14.80 -4.27 -23.95
C GLU A 310 14.39 -3.02 -24.74
N PRO A 311 13.60 -3.17 -25.81
CA PRO A 311 12.96 -2.04 -26.44
C PRO A 311 12.06 -1.36 -25.41
N LYS A 312 12.06 -0.03 -25.45
CA LYS A 312 11.14 0.75 -24.60
C LYS A 312 9.73 0.61 -25.15
N ILE A 313 8.79 0.43 -24.26
CA ILE A 313 7.35 0.48 -24.53
C ILE A 313 6.90 1.92 -24.18
N ASP A 314 6.39 2.64 -25.16
CA ASP A 314 5.81 3.97 -24.88
C ASP A 314 4.50 3.87 -24.12
N TRP A 315 4.01 5.01 -23.62
CA TRP A 315 2.82 5.06 -22.77
C TRP A 315 1.54 4.62 -23.47
N ASP A 316 1.34 5.03 -24.72
CA ASP A 316 0.14 4.67 -25.48
C ASP A 316 0.12 3.16 -25.78
N ASN A 317 1.27 2.55 -26.10
CA ASN A 317 1.37 1.11 -26.25
C ASN A 317 1.16 0.37 -24.92
N ALA A 318 1.68 0.90 -23.79
CA ALA A 318 1.44 0.31 -22.48
C ALA A 318 -0.05 0.34 -22.10
N LYS A 319 -0.71 1.50 -22.30
CA LYS A 319 -2.16 1.65 -22.14
C LYS A 319 -2.92 0.59 -22.94
N ASN A 320 -2.60 0.45 -24.22
CA ASN A 320 -3.28 -0.50 -25.09
C ASN A 320 -3.07 -1.94 -24.64
N ILE A 321 -1.83 -2.33 -24.33
CA ILE A 321 -1.49 -3.70 -23.86
C ILE A 321 -2.32 -4.05 -22.61
N VAL A 322 -2.35 -3.13 -21.65
CA VAL A 322 -3.07 -3.36 -20.38
C VAL A 322 -4.58 -3.40 -20.60
N LEU A 323 -5.16 -2.42 -21.29
CA LEU A 323 -6.62 -2.37 -21.53
C LEU A 323 -7.10 -3.54 -22.37
N GLU A 324 -6.36 -3.97 -23.38
CA GLU A 324 -6.72 -5.13 -24.18
C GLU A 324 -6.61 -6.45 -23.38
N ALA A 325 -5.62 -6.57 -22.47
CA ALA A 325 -5.54 -7.72 -21.58
C ALA A 325 -6.74 -7.81 -20.63
N TYR A 326 -7.21 -6.68 -20.12
CA TYR A 326 -8.42 -6.62 -19.30
C TYR A 326 -9.68 -6.85 -20.13
N TYR A 327 -9.76 -6.35 -21.37
CA TYR A 327 -10.89 -6.53 -22.27
C TYR A 327 -11.09 -7.99 -22.66
N ASP A 328 -10.01 -8.72 -22.94
CA ASP A 328 -10.06 -10.15 -23.26
C ASP A 328 -10.66 -10.98 -22.09
N PHE A 329 -10.56 -10.49 -20.87
CA PHE A 329 -11.18 -11.11 -19.70
C PHE A 329 -12.63 -10.65 -19.48
N ASP A 330 -12.86 -9.33 -19.38
CA ASP A 330 -14.20 -8.73 -19.24
C ASP A 330 -14.20 -7.28 -19.77
N PRO A 331 -14.99 -6.97 -20.81
CA PRO A 331 -15.08 -5.63 -21.37
C PRO A 331 -15.40 -4.54 -20.34
N LYS A 332 -16.27 -4.83 -19.36
CA LYS A 332 -16.64 -3.85 -18.31
C LYS A 332 -15.47 -3.46 -17.42
N ILE A 333 -14.60 -4.41 -17.13
CA ILE A 333 -13.37 -4.15 -16.36
C ILE A 333 -12.44 -3.23 -17.14
N SER A 334 -12.29 -3.48 -18.46
CA SER A 334 -11.50 -2.61 -19.34
C SER A 334 -12.10 -1.20 -19.46
N GLU A 335 -13.43 -1.07 -19.52
CA GLU A 335 -14.11 0.24 -19.55
C GLU A 335 -13.79 1.06 -18.29
N ILE A 336 -13.89 0.46 -17.10
CA ILE A 336 -13.50 1.12 -15.84
C ILE A 336 -12.02 1.51 -15.89
N GLY A 337 -11.14 0.60 -16.35
CA GLY A 337 -9.70 0.87 -16.49
C GLY A 337 -9.41 2.03 -17.45
N LYS A 338 -10.19 2.17 -18.54
CA LYS A 338 -10.05 3.23 -19.53
C LYS A 338 -10.29 4.61 -18.92
N GLU A 339 -11.24 4.75 -17.99
CA GLU A 339 -11.53 6.02 -17.31
C GLU A 339 -10.30 6.61 -16.61
N PHE A 340 -9.41 5.76 -16.05
CA PHE A 340 -8.17 6.21 -15.41
C PHE A 340 -7.22 6.92 -16.37
N PHE A 341 -7.19 6.50 -17.63
CA PHE A 341 -6.37 7.12 -18.65
C PHE A 341 -7.00 8.37 -19.26
N ASP A 342 -8.30 8.32 -19.48
CA ASP A 342 -9.02 9.39 -20.20
C ASP A 342 -9.24 10.62 -19.30
N ASN A 343 -9.30 10.45 -17.97
CA ASN A 343 -9.56 11.51 -17.00
C ASN A 343 -8.32 11.96 -16.20
N ASN A 344 -7.11 11.55 -16.59
CA ASN A 344 -5.88 11.89 -15.89
C ASN A 344 -5.86 11.48 -14.40
N TRP A 345 -6.32 10.26 -14.08
CA TRP A 345 -6.27 9.74 -12.72
C TRP A 345 -4.93 9.04 -12.41
N ILE A 346 -4.00 9.02 -13.37
CA ILE A 346 -2.70 8.36 -13.27
C ILE A 346 -1.58 9.40 -13.31
N HIS A 347 -0.69 9.39 -12.32
CA HIS A 347 0.54 10.17 -12.29
C HIS A 347 1.72 9.27 -12.64
N ALA A 348 2.09 9.23 -13.93
CA ALA A 348 3.12 8.32 -14.46
C ALA A 348 4.49 8.99 -14.68
N LYS A 349 4.56 10.33 -14.77
CA LYS A 349 5.81 11.07 -15.06
C LYS A 349 6.82 10.90 -13.93
N PRO A 350 8.02 10.32 -14.18
CA PRO A 350 9.06 10.24 -13.18
C PRO A 350 9.56 11.64 -12.78
N ASN A 351 9.75 11.82 -11.47
CA ASN A 351 10.33 13.05 -10.92
C ASN A 351 11.25 12.68 -9.76
N PRO A 352 12.48 13.22 -9.63
CA PRO A 352 13.40 12.91 -8.54
C PRO A 352 12.83 13.11 -7.13
N ASN A 353 11.92 14.06 -6.99
CA ASN A 353 11.31 14.42 -5.71
C ASN A 353 9.92 13.78 -5.47
N LYS A 354 9.46 12.93 -6.36
CA LYS A 354 8.21 12.19 -6.27
C LYS A 354 8.34 11.00 -5.35
N ALA A 355 7.27 10.59 -4.72
CA ALA A 355 7.23 9.36 -3.93
C ALA A 355 7.74 8.16 -4.75
N SER A 356 8.58 7.33 -4.12
CA SER A 356 9.11 6.11 -4.73
C SER A 356 8.05 5.01 -4.82
N GLY A 357 8.26 4.04 -5.70
CA GLY A 357 7.34 2.91 -5.88
C GLY A 357 6.12 3.24 -6.73
N ALA A 358 5.03 2.52 -6.47
CA ALA A 358 3.73 2.69 -7.10
C ALA A 358 2.62 2.36 -6.09
N PHE A 359 1.44 2.94 -6.26
CA PHE A 359 0.25 2.62 -5.48
C PHE A 359 -1.03 3.09 -6.19
N SER A 360 -2.16 2.49 -5.82
CA SER A 360 -3.50 3.00 -6.08
C SER A 360 -4.15 3.46 -4.78
N HIS A 361 -4.55 4.73 -4.71
CA HIS A 361 -5.18 5.34 -3.52
C HIS A 361 -6.70 5.44 -3.71
N PRO A 362 -7.52 4.81 -2.85
CA PRO A 362 -8.97 4.69 -3.06
C PRO A 362 -9.75 5.99 -2.93
N THR A 363 -9.18 7.01 -2.25
CA THR A 363 -9.85 8.27 -1.89
C THR A 363 -11.13 8.05 -1.06
N VAL A 364 -12.26 8.53 -1.54
CA VAL A 364 -13.60 8.42 -0.93
C VAL A 364 -14.61 7.95 -1.97
N THR A 365 -15.77 7.48 -1.53
CA THR A 365 -16.73 6.76 -2.39
C THR A 365 -17.43 7.62 -3.46
N ASP A 366 -17.34 8.93 -3.43
CA ASP A 366 -17.86 9.87 -4.44
C ASP A 366 -16.75 10.53 -5.29
N VAL A 367 -15.50 10.15 -5.07
CA VAL A 367 -14.36 10.50 -5.90
C VAL A 367 -13.67 9.21 -6.34
N HIS A 368 -13.09 9.22 -7.51
CA HIS A 368 -12.38 8.06 -8.07
C HIS A 368 -11.04 7.82 -7.36
N PRO A 369 -10.48 6.62 -7.45
CA PRO A 369 -9.11 6.34 -7.04
C PRO A 369 -8.08 7.08 -7.89
N PHE A 370 -6.89 7.34 -7.34
CA PHE A 370 -5.73 7.86 -8.07
C PHE A 370 -4.58 6.86 -8.04
N ILE A 371 -3.87 6.75 -9.17
CA ILE A 371 -2.71 5.87 -9.31
C ILE A 371 -1.43 6.69 -9.42
N LEU A 372 -0.41 6.34 -8.63
CA LEU A 372 0.94 6.85 -8.77
C LEU A 372 1.87 5.72 -9.21
N LEU A 373 2.70 5.98 -10.23
CA LEU A 373 3.80 5.12 -10.62
C LEU A 373 4.91 5.94 -11.29
N ASN A 374 6.11 5.37 -11.40
CA ASN A 374 7.23 5.98 -12.10
C ASN A 374 7.50 5.18 -13.37
N TYR A 375 7.05 5.67 -14.54
CA TYR A 375 7.09 4.96 -15.81
C TYR A 375 8.36 5.27 -16.62
N PHE A 376 9.22 4.28 -16.83
CA PHE A 376 10.46 4.40 -17.61
C PHE A 376 10.40 3.66 -18.96
N GLY A 377 9.29 2.97 -19.24
CA GLY A 377 9.03 2.24 -20.48
C GLY A 377 9.61 0.83 -20.52
N THR A 378 9.80 0.18 -19.39
CA THR A 378 10.20 -1.23 -19.32
C THR A 378 8.97 -2.16 -19.29
N SER A 379 9.15 -3.45 -19.64
CA SER A 379 8.09 -4.46 -19.47
C SER A 379 7.61 -4.52 -18.02
N ARG A 380 8.50 -4.29 -17.05
CA ARG A 380 8.15 -4.24 -15.63
C ARG A 380 7.23 -3.07 -15.32
N ASP A 381 7.45 -1.91 -15.92
CA ASP A 381 6.59 -0.74 -15.69
C ASP A 381 5.18 -0.97 -16.23
N VAL A 382 5.04 -1.71 -17.37
CA VAL A 382 3.74 -2.14 -17.89
C VAL A 382 3.04 -3.09 -16.92
N MET A 383 3.79 -4.01 -16.32
CA MET A 383 3.26 -4.93 -15.31
C MET A 383 2.82 -4.16 -14.04
N THR A 384 3.62 -3.18 -13.60
CA THR A 384 3.27 -2.29 -12.47
C THR A 384 2.01 -1.49 -12.79
N LEU A 385 1.90 -0.92 -14.00
CA LEU A 385 0.68 -0.22 -14.43
C LEU A 385 -0.55 -1.12 -14.37
N ALA A 386 -0.44 -2.36 -14.86
CA ALA A 386 -1.52 -3.33 -14.78
C ALA A 386 -1.89 -3.68 -13.33
N HIS A 387 -0.89 -3.84 -12.46
CA HIS A 387 -1.07 -4.11 -11.05
C HIS A 387 -1.85 -2.99 -10.34
N GLU A 388 -1.39 -1.74 -10.48
CA GLU A 388 -2.04 -0.60 -9.84
C GLU A 388 -3.43 -0.32 -10.42
N LEU A 389 -3.60 -0.53 -11.73
CA LEU A 389 -4.91 -0.43 -12.36
C LEU A 389 -5.88 -1.50 -11.82
N GLY A 390 -5.39 -2.72 -11.53
CA GLY A 390 -6.19 -3.76 -10.89
C GLY A 390 -6.71 -3.34 -9.51
N HIS A 391 -5.87 -2.70 -8.69
CA HIS A 391 -6.31 -2.08 -7.45
C HIS A 391 -7.34 -0.99 -7.70
N GLY A 392 -7.08 -0.07 -8.65
CA GLY A 392 -7.98 1.03 -8.96
C GLY A 392 -9.37 0.56 -9.39
N ILE A 393 -9.44 -0.42 -10.29
CA ILE A 393 -10.71 -1.02 -10.72
C ILE A 393 -11.45 -1.67 -9.54
N HIS A 394 -10.73 -2.42 -8.69
CA HIS A 394 -11.32 -3.01 -7.49
C HIS A 394 -11.88 -1.93 -6.56
N GLN A 395 -11.18 -0.84 -6.34
CA GLN A 395 -11.59 0.29 -5.50
C GLN A 395 -12.86 0.98 -6.06
N VAL A 396 -12.94 1.20 -7.38
CA VAL A 396 -14.15 1.72 -8.05
C VAL A 396 -15.35 0.79 -7.84
N LEU A 397 -15.15 -0.51 -7.95
CA LEU A 397 -16.22 -1.49 -7.71
C LEU A 397 -16.63 -1.55 -6.24
N ALA A 398 -15.66 -1.46 -5.32
CA ALA A 398 -15.89 -1.50 -3.88
C ALA A 398 -16.59 -0.24 -3.35
N SER A 399 -16.39 0.94 -3.97
CA SER A 399 -17.02 2.20 -3.56
C SER A 399 -18.55 2.15 -3.50
N LYS A 400 -19.16 1.30 -4.32
CA LYS A 400 -20.61 1.04 -4.35
C LYS A 400 -21.16 0.46 -3.04
N GLN A 401 -20.29 -0.11 -2.17
CA GLN A 401 -20.68 -0.63 -0.86
C GLN A 401 -20.89 0.50 0.19
N GLY A 402 -20.42 1.70 -0.07
CA GLY A 402 -20.45 2.85 0.83
C GLY A 402 -19.16 2.98 1.64
N GLU A 403 -18.97 4.12 2.28
CA GLU A 403 -17.70 4.55 2.88
C GLU A 403 -17.14 3.56 3.90
N ILE A 404 -17.98 3.05 4.78
CA ILE A 404 -17.57 2.10 5.84
C ILE A 404 -17.16 0.73 5.29
N LEU A 405 -17.73 0.32 4.15
CA LEU A 405 -17.59 -1.06 3.62
C LEU A 405 -16.68 -1.15 2.39
N SER A 406 -16.27 -0.04 1.80
CA SER A 406 -15.41 -0.01 0.60
C SER A 406 -13.97 -0.40 0.89
N ASN A 407 -13.52 -0.28 2.15
CA ASN A 407 -12.14 -0.57 2.52
C ASN A 407 -11.85 -2.08 2.46
N THR A 408 -10.97 -2.47 1.53
CA THR A 408 -10.59 -3.86 1.28
C THR A 408 -9.50 -4.30 2.28
N PRO A 409 -9.66 -5.46 2.97
CA PRO A 409 -8.59 -6.02 3.80
C PRO A 409 -7.35 -6.37 2.97
N LEU A 410 -6.16 -6.22 3.55
CA LEU A 410 -4.88 -6.51 2.85
C LEU A 410 -4.82 -7.93 2.26
N THR A 411 -5.41 -8.92 2.93
CA THR A 411 -5.48 -10.32 2.44
C THR A 411 -6.26 -10.50 1.14
N LEU A 412 -7.09 -9.54 0.76
CA LEU A 412 -7.89 -9.56 -0.48
C LEU A 412 -7.47 -8.49 -1.48
N ALA A 413 -6.74 -7.47 -1.06
CA ALA A 413 -6.38 -6.34 -1.89
C ALA A 413 -5.58 -6.77 -3.12
N GLU A 414 -4.60 -7.66 -2.94
CA GLU A 414 -3.72 -8.11 -4.02
C GLU A 414 -4.39 -9.10 -5.00
N THR A 415 -5.60 -9.57 -4.71
CA THR A 415 -6.29 -10.51 -5.62
C THR A 415 -6.55 -9.88 -6.98
N ALA A 416 -7.04 -8.64 -7.01
CA ALA A 416 -7.35 -7.95 -8.26
C ALA A 416 -6.08 -7.46 -8.98
N SER A 417 -5.10 -6.94 -8.23
CA SER A 417 -3.86 -6.41 -8.79
C SER A 417 -2.99 -7.50 -9.41
N VAL A 418 -2.75 -8.60 -8.69
CA VAL A 418 -1.98 -9.74 -9.21
C VAL A 418 -2.70 -10.43 -10.36
N PHE A 419 -4.04 -10.48 -10.33
CA PHE A 419 -4.82 -11.01 -11.45
C PHE A 419 -4.64 -10.19 -12.72
N GLY A 420 -4.79 -8.86 -12.65
CA GLY A 420 -4.57 -7.97 -13.79
C GLY A 420 -3.14 -7.99 -14.31
N GLU A 421 -2.19 -8.10 -13.39
CA GLU A 421 -0.78 -8.31 -13.75
C GLU A 421 -0.58 -9.61 -14.52
N MET A 422 -1.23 -10.73 -14.13
CA MET A 422 -1.12 -12.01 -14.85
C MET A 422 -1.74 -11.97 -16.23
N LEU A 423 -2.91 -11.36 -16.39
CA LEU A 423 -3.54 -11.16 -17.71
C LEU A 423 -2.59 -10.40 -18.66
N THR A 424 -2.01 -9.32 -18.17
CA THR A 424 -1.05 -8.51 -18.95
C THR A 424 0.23 -9.27 -19.26
N PHE A 425 0.74 -10.05 -18.31
CA PHE A 425 1.91 -10.91 -18.52
C PHE A 425 1.67 -11.96 -19.60
N GLU A 426 0.54 -12.65 -19.57
CA GLU A 426 0.20 -13.66 -20.59
C GLU A 426 0.12 -13.03 -21.98
N ARG A 427 -0.49 -11.84 -22.09
CA ARG A 427 -0.54 -11.11 -23.35
C ARG A 427 0.84 -10.72 -23.87
N LEU A 428 1.70 -10.16 -23.01
CA LEU A 428 3.08 -9.83 -23.37
C LEU A 428 3.87 -11.07 -23.80
N LEU A 429 3.70 -12.17 -23.07
CA LEU A 429 4.38 -13.44 -23.38
C LEU A 429 3.92 -14.02 -24.71
N ASN A 430 2.62 -13.96 -25.01
CA ASN A 430 2.06 -14.48 -26.26
C ASN A 430 2.40 -13.61 -27.47
N ALA A 431 2.51 -12.30 -27.30
CA ALA A 431 2.94 -11.37 -28.34
C ALA A 431 4.44 -11.48 -28.68
N GLU A 432 5.28 -11.94 -27.75
CA GLU A 432 6.73 -12.05 -27.96
C GLU A 432 7.08 -13.33 -28.77
N LYS A 433 7.57 -13.15 -30.00
CA LYS A 433 7.95 -14.24 -30.90
C LYS A 433 9.37 -14.74 -30.66
N ASN A 434 10.23 -13.92 -30.07
CA ASN A 434 11.61 -14.28 -29.82
C ASN A 434 11.76 -15.21 -28.61
N ILE A 435 12.18 -16.45 -28.82
CA ILE A 435 12.33 -17.48 -27.76
C ILE A 435 13.22 -16.99 -26.61
N THR A 436 14.30 -16.28 -26.90
CA THR A 436 15.21 -15.76 -25.87
C THR A 436 14.52 -14.70 -25.01
N ARG A 437 13.74 -13.79 -25.61
CA ARG A 437 12.96 -12.79 -24.86
C ARG A 437 11.84 -13.42 -24.04
N ARG A 438 11.14 -14.43 -24.58
CA ARG A 438 10.15 -15.22 -23.82
C ARG A 438 10.76 -15.83 -22.55
N LYS A 439 11.98 -16.41 -22.67
CA LYS A 439 12.70 -16.95 -21.50
C LYS A 439 13.02 -15.87 -20.47
N TYR A 440 13.34 -14.65 -20.89
CA TYR A 440 13.61 -13.54 -19.98
C TYR A 440 12.35 -13.03 -19.27
N LEU A 441 11.23 -12.92 -20.00
CA LEU A 441 9.94 -12.57 -19.40
C LEU A 441 9.53 -13.60 -18.34
N LEU A 442 9.63 -14.90 -18.67
CA LEU A 442 9.34 -15.99 -17.74
C LEU A 442 10.26 -15.97 -16.51
N ALA A 443 11.56 -15.74 -16.71
CA ALA A 443 12.51 -15.66 -15.60
C ALA A 443 12.22 -14.48 -14.67
N GLY A 444 11.87 -13.32 -15.24
CA GLY A 444 11.44 -12.16 -14.47
C GLY A 444 10.20 -12.46 -13.63
N LYS A 445 9.18 -13.07 -14.24
CA LYS A 445 7.96 -13.45 -13.52
C LYS A 445 8.21 -14.45 -12.38
N ILE A 446 9.08 -15.44 -12.61
CA ILE A 446 9.48 -16.39 -11.55
C ILE A 446 10.19 -15.65 -10.41
N GLU A 447 11.06 -14.67 -10.71
CA GLU A 447 11.71 -13.85 -9.67
C GLU A 447 10.71 -13.05 -8.85
N ASP A 448 9.71 -12.46 -9.50
CA ASP A 448 8.66 -11.73 -8.83
C ASP A 448 7.82 -12.65 -7.92
N MET A 449 7.47 -13.85 -8.39
CA MET A 449 6.77 -14.87 -7.57
C MET A 449 7.63 -15.31 -6.37
N ILE A 450 8.94 -15.54 -6.54
CA ILE A 450 9.85 -15.87 -5.45
C ILE A 450 9.93 -14.72 -4.44
N ASN A 451 10.02 -13.47 -4.92
CA ASN A 451 10.05 -12.30 -4.05
C ASN A 451 8.72 -12.11 -3.29
N THR A 452 7.60 -12.36 -3.93
CA THR A 452 6.27 -12.21 -3.31
C THR A 452 6.00 -13.31 -2.29
N VAL A 453 6.35 -14.56 -2.55
CA VAL A 453 5.99 -15.69 -1.68
C VAL A 453 7.13 -16.03 -0.71
N ILE A 454 8.28 -16.42 -1.25
CA ILE A 454 9.39 -16.97 -0.45
C ILE A 454 10.03 -15.90 0.44
N ARG A 455 10.27 -14.72 -0.13
CA ARG A 455 10.92 -13.63 0.60
C ARG A 455 10.01 -13.05 1.68
N GLN A 456 8.70 -12.95 1.43
CA GLN A 456 7.75 -12.47 2.44
C GLN A 456 7.63 -13.44 3.61
N ILE A 457 7.61 -14.74 3.37
CA ILE A 457 7.65 -15.74 4.46
C ILE A 457 8.96 -15.66 5.24
N SER A 458 10.10 -15.41 4.57
CA SER A 458 11.39 -15.23 5.27
C SER A 458 11.39 -13.99 6.16
N PHE A 459 10.73 -12.89 5.77
CA PHE A 459 10.54 -11.71 6.62
C PHE A 459 9.63 -12.02 7.79
N TYR A 460 8.51 -12.69 7.54
CA TYR A 460 7.57 -13.11 8.58
C TYR A 460 8.26 -13.97 9.65
N ASP A 461 9.06 -14.96 9.23
CA ASP A 461 9.84 -15.80 10.15
C ASP A 461 10.84 -14.99 10.98
N PHE A 462 11.52 -14.04 10.36
CA PHE A 462 12.48 -13.17 11.05
C PHE A 462 11.80 -12.24 12.05
N GLU A 463 10.68 -11.64 11.66
CA GLU A 463 9.99 -10.66 12.51
C GLU A 463 9.20 -11.30 13.67
N THR A 464 8.91 -12.59 13.59
CA THR A 464 8.19 -13.33 14.65
C THR A 464 9.11 -14.04 15.66
N GLN A 465 10.42 -14.04 15.42
CA GLN A 465 11.44 -14.53 16.37
C GLN A 465 11.79 -13.50 17.43
#